data_8d1aa3a7d70bb5e196c27c26a63d980e
#
_entry.id   8d1aa3a7d70bb5e196c27c26a63d980e
#
_cell.length_a   1.000
_cell.length_b   1.000
_cell.length_c   1.000
_cell.angle_alpha   90.00
_cell.angle_beta   90.00
_cell.angle_gamma   90.00
#
_symmetry.space_group_name_H-M   'P 1'
#
loop_
_entity.id
_entity.type
_entity.pdbx_description
1 polymer ?
#
loop_
_entity_poly.entity_id
_entity_poly.type
_entity_poly.pdbx_seq_one_letter_code
_entity_poly.pdbx_strand_id
1 'polypeptide(L)'
;MGIILDKLWATGPNLPDAEVGFNPKRQLILGPSDTGKSYIRECLWYMLGGDKSPKWFPLAEGYEELHLRFISGDHQYIIRRGIKGGLPDISRTHTSDGEHSSIEVVDKKLGELLVELAGASGKQILQSSSKKGRVTGDDLRHWALVSQTAIMGEGQTAGTNYSSVPTRVASFNLFLTGLDDAAIKVNKSNSEVDRIKGQLTSAEDSLVRVKAGINSDVVRADVQAALSSVDTTLSALNRQYEARATKLRSVRKEIAQAVSELSQWTARRGQSGAMISRFEILEQKYNNDLERLGATQEGVAFFLDLSEIPCPLCGTPPLAQDHAPVQLEQPARYRAAIGAEANKIFRLREGLIAALATEKERFERFSEKVNRKRAELERLEQQEAADLSDTRVEFSADPKTLAERRSELSGQLGTLDEIERLEAEITRLKGLKVRPRIVVTRDGGTDGRAVADLSKALLEAWGFSDIKNISLDASACDLVLNDRPRLSYGAGKRALYLSALTIALMEHALEEGHPHLGTVVIDSPLRAYGDPKYAGDGDVPAATVGEKFYEWLAQFQGTGQIIVLENTNVPATLAKNLPTEEFVGAEGVGRAGFYPHRDLPEDLSKMVMPDHNDGS
;
A
#
# COMPACT_ATOMS: atom_id res chain seq x y z
N MET A 1 -16.06 -8.43 -4.66
CA MET A 1 -14.62 -8.34 -4.97
C MET A 1 -13.93 -9.52 -4.30
N GLY A 2 -12.69 -9.85 -4.71
CA GLY A 2 -11.95 -10.99 -4.20
C GLY A 2 -11.93 -12.20 -5.13
N ILE A 3 -11.26 -13.26 -4.70
CA ILE A 3 -11.14 -14.52 -5.44
C ILE A 3 -11.79 -15.67 -4.67
N ILE A 4 -12.27 -16.67 -5.39
CA ILE A 4 -12.74 -17.94 -4.87
C ILE A 4 -11.87 -19.02 -5.47
N LEU A 5 -11.12 -19.74 -4.66
CA LEU A 5 -10.30 -20.86 -5.10
C LEU A 5 -11.21 -22.02 -5.52
N ASP A 6 -10.90 -22.64 -6.65
CA ASP A 6 -11.71 -23.72 -7.21
C ASP A 6 -10.94 -25.03 -7.28
N LYS A 7 -9.70 -25.03 -7.80
CA LYS A 7 -8.91 -26.25 -7.92
C LYS A 7 -7.41 -25.94 -7.90
N LEU A 8 -6.66 -26.73 -7.17
CA LEU A 8 -5.19 -26.78 -7.20
C LEU A 8 -4.78 -28.16 -7.72
N TRP A 9 -3.86 -28.21 -8.70
CA TRP A 9 -3.31 -29.49 -9.17
C TRP A 9 -1.85 -29.35 -9.61
N ALA A 10 -1.15 -30.47 -9.54
CA ALA A 10 0.21 -30.62 -10.04
C ALA A 10 0.24 -31.61 -11.20
N THR A 11 1.04 -31.32 -12.21
CA THR A 11 1.22 -32.16 -13.40
C THR A 11 2.69 -32.53 -13.60
N GLY A 12 2.93 -33.71 -14.17
CA GLY A 12 4.25 -34.17 -14.54
C GLY A 12 4.20 -35.23 -15.64
N PRO A 13 5.28 -35.46 -16.40
CA PRO A 13 5.32 -36.43 -17.47
C PRO A 13 4.98 -37.83 -16.95
N ASN A 14 4.03 -38.50 -17.57
CA ASN A 14 3.59 -39.88 -17.26
C ASN A 14 3.14 -40.09 -15.78
N LEU A 15 2.73 -39.04 -15.09
CA LEU A 15 2.19 -39.12 -13.74
C LEU A 15 0.69 -38.76 -13.76
N PRO A 16 -0.13 -39.39 -12.90
CA PRO A 16 -1.50 -38.93 -12.70
C PRO A 16 -1.48 -37.55 -12.05
N ASP A 17 -2.43 -36.70 -12.40
CA ASP A 17 -2.57 -35.38 -11.78
C ASP A 17 -2.79 -35.53 -10.27
N ALA A 18 -2.03 -34.77 -9.50
CA ALA A 18 -2.28 -34.60 -8.08
C ALA A 18 -3.15 -33.36 -7.89
N GLU A 19 -4.42 -33.54 -7.52
CA GLU A 19 -5.38 -32.45 -7.54
C GLU A 19 -6.19 -32.34 -6.24
N VAL A 20 -6.64 -31.14 -5.89
CA VAL A 20 -7.61 -30.90 -4.83
C VAL A 20 -8.59 -29.84 -5.29
N GLY A 21 -9.88 -30.12 -5.17
CA GLY A 21 -10.95 -29.17 -5.42
C GLY A 21 -11.34 -28.42 -4.16
N PHE A 22 -11.83 -27.19 -4.33
CA PHE A 22 -12.31 -26.37 -3.24
C PHE A 22 -13.78 -25.97 -3.46
N ASN A 23 -14.60 -26.20 -2.46
CA ASN A 23 -15.97 -25.70 -2.49
C ASN A 23 -15.99 -24.17 -2.40
N PRO A 24 -16.85 -23.47 -3.13
CA PRO A 24 -16.84 -22.01 -3.21
C PRO A 24 -17.15 -21.28 -1.89
N LYS A 25 -17.73 -21.95 -0.90
CA LYS A 25 -18.03 -21.33 0.40
C LYS A 25 -17.16 -21.85 1.53
N ARG A 26 -17.01 -23.15 1.63
CA ARG A 26 -16.29 -23.80 2.72
C ARG A 26 -15.72 -25.12 2.27
N GLN A 27 -14.50 -25.41 2.67
CA GLN A 27 -13.83 -26.68 2.37
C GLN A 27 -13.06 -27.13 3.60
N LEU A 28 -13.21 -28.39 3.96
CA LEU A 28 -12.38 -29.05 4.95
C LEU A 28 -11.48 -30.07 4.26
N ILE A 29 -10.19 -30.06 4.60
CA ILE A 29 -9.23 -31.05 4.16
C ILE A 29 -8.68 -31.74 5.40
N LEU A 30 -9.05 -32.99 5.55
CA LEU A 30 -8.67 -33.81 6.69
C LEU A 30 -7.55 -34.78 6.35
N GLY A 31 -6.84 -35.24 7.36
CA GLY A 31 -5.92 -36.35 7.26
C GLY A 31 -4.88 -36.37 8.38
N PRO A 32 -4.17 -37.48 8.57
CA PRO A 32 -3.06 -37.57 9.51
C PRO A 32 -1.92 -36.63 9.13
N SER A 33 -0.92 -36.52 10.03
CA SER A 33 0.30 -35.80 9.70
C SER A 33 0.96 -36.38 8.44
N ASP A 34 1.71 -35.57 7.73
CA ASP A 34 2.50 -35.92 6.53
C ASP A 34 1.68 -36.35 5.29
N THR A 35 0.37 -36.09 5.24
CA THR A 35 -0.48 -36.30 4.06
C THR A 35 -0.48 -35.14 3.07
N GLY A 36 0.30 -34.09 3.30
CA GLY A 36 0.44 -32.96 2.39
C GLY A 36 -0.57 -31.81 2.60
N LYS A 37 -1.30 -31.76 3.71
CA LYS A 37 -2.23 -30.65 4.01
C LYS A 37 -1.54 -29.30 4.08
N SER A 38 -0.55 -29.16 4.95
CA SER A 38 0.25 -27.90 5.05
C SER A 38 0.97 -27.60 3.74
N TYR A 39 1.34 -28.63 2.96
CA TYR A 39 1.89 -28.47 1.63
C TYR A 39 0.89 -27.82 0.65
N ILE A 40 -0.39 -28.17 0.74
CA ILE A 40 -1.43 -27.47 -0.06
C ILE A 40 -1.40 -25.96 0.24
N ARG A 41 -1.30 -25.55 1.51
CA ARG A 41 -1.18 -24.14 1.87
C ARG A 41 0.12 -23.52 1.31
N GLU A 42 1.24 -24.24 1.35
CA GLU A 42 2.50 -23.78 0.73
C GLU A 42 2.35 -23.62 -0.79
N CYS A 43 1.69 -24.57 -1.46
CA CYS A 43 1.37 -24.46 -2.87
C CYS A 43 0.47 -23.25 -3.18
N LEU A 44 -0.58 -23.02 -2.38
CA LEU A 44 -1.45 -21.85 -2.52
C LEU A 44 -0.67 -20.55 -2.31
N TRP A 45 0.20 -20.50 -1.29
CA TRP A 45 1.07 -19.35 -1.07
C TRP A 45 1.96 -19.05 -2.28
N TYR A 46 2.58 -20.10 -2.83
CA TYR A 46 3.44 -20.01 -4.00
C TYR A 46 2.66 -19.61 -5.26
N MET A 47 1.54 -20.25 -5.51
CA MET A 47 0.70 -19.99 -6.68
C MET A 47 0.03 -18.61 -6.66
N LEU A 48 -0.18 -18.04 -5.50
CA LEU A 48 -0.64 -16.65 -5.32
C LEU A 48 0.52 -15.63 -5.27
N GLY A 49 1.71 -16.02 -5.76
CA GLY A 49 2.84 -15.13 -5.99
C GLY A 49 3.87 -15.07 -4.86
N GLY A 50 3.93 -16.07 -4.00
CA GLY A 50 5.03 -16.25 -3.05
C GLY A 50 6.35 -16.56 -3.75
N ASP A 51 7.47 -16.09 -3.19
CA ASP A 51 8.80 -16.27 -3.80
C ASP A 51 9.39 -17.67 -3.57
N LYS A 52 9.08 -18.28 -2.42
CA LYS A 52 9.59 -19.60 -2.06
C LYS A 52 8.76 -20.69 -2.70
N SER A 53 9.41 -21.57 -3.47
CA SER A 53 8.82 -22.81 -3.96
C SER A 53 8.33 -23.68 -2.79
N PRO A 54 7.26 -24.48 -2.98
CA PRO A 54 6.83 -25.46 -1.98
C PRO A 54 7.97 -26.43 -1.63
N LYS A 55 7.97 -26.93 -0.40
CA LYS A 55 9.00 -27.90 0.04
C LYS A 55 8.97 -29.14 -0.82
N TRP A 56 10.15 -29.59 -1.22
CA TRP A 56 10.27 -30.85 -1.91
C TRP A 56 10.13 -32.03 -0.94
N PHE A 57 9.49 -33.09 -1.37
CA PHE A 57 9.47 -34.39 -0.70
C PHE A 57 9.31 -35.52 -1.74
N PRO A 58 9.61 -36.79 -1.38
CA PRO A 58 9.76 -37.84 -2.37
C PRO A 58 8.57 -38.07 -3.31
N LEU A 59 7.32 -37.96 -2.81
CA LEU A 59 6.13 -38.12 -3.66
C LEU A 59 5.95 -36.98 -4.67
N ALA A 60 6.58 -35.81 -4.45
CA ALA A 60 6.54 -34.68 -5.38
C ALA A 60 7.52 -34.86 -6.57
N GLU A 61 8.42 -35.84 -6.52
CA GLU A 61 9.39 -36.06 -7.59
C GLU A 61 8.69 -36.40 -8.91
N GLY A 62 9.15 -35.79 -9.99
CA GLY A 62 8.57 -35.98 -11.33
C GLY A 62 7.36 -35.09 -11.64
N TYR A 63 6.80 -34.39 -10.65
CA TYR A 63 5.87 -33.31 -10.92
C TYR A 63 6.65 -32.03 -11.25
N GLU A 64 6.28 -31.37 -12.34
CA GLU A 64 7.03 -30.24 -12.90
C GLU A 64 6.28 -28.92 -12.73
N GLU A 65 4.97 -28.93 -12.85
CA GLU A 65 4.14 -27.73 -12.85
C GLU A 65 3.01 -27.82 -11.80
N LEU A 66 2.74 -26.65 -11.20
CA LEU A 66 1.56 -26.41 -10.39
C LEU A 66 0.58 -25.53 -11.15
N HIS A 67 -0.69 -25.82 -10.98
CA HIS A 67 -1.79 -25.08 -11.55
C HIS A 67 -2.75 -24.68 -10.44
N LEU A 68 -3.26 -23.46 -10.48
CA LEU A 68 -4.30 -22.97 -9.58
C LEU A 68 -5.41 -22.34 -10.39
N ARG A 69 -6.62 -22.85 -10.21
CA ARG A 69 -7.82 -22.26 -10.77
C ARG A 69 -8.60 -21.54 -9.69
N PHE A 70 -9.04 -20.32 -10.00
CA PHE A 70 -9.90 -19.54 -9.13
C PHE A 70 -10.87 -18.68 -9.94
N ILE A 71 -11.92 -18.24 -9.30
CA ILE A 71 -12.97 -17.42 -9.89
C ILE A 71 -12.94 -16.04 -9.25
N SER A 72 -13.12 -15.00 -10.05
CA SER A 72 -13.32 -13.62 -9.57
C SER A 72 -14.30 -12.90 -10.49
N GLY A 73 -15.45 -12.51 -9.93
CA GLY A 73 -16.57 -12.00 -10.73
C GLY A 73 -17.00 -13.01 -11.78
N ASP A 74 -17.12 -12.56 -13.02
CA ASP A 74 -17.55 -13.39 -14.15
C ASP A 74 -16.38 -14.08 -14.88
N HIS A 75 -15.21 -14.12 -14.28
CA HIS A 75 -14.02 -14.70 -14.90
C HIS A 75 -13.44 -15.83 -14.07
N GLN A 76 -13.04 -16.88 -14.76
CA GLN A 76 -12.22 -17.96 -14.24
C GLN A 76 -10.76 -17.71 -14.66
N TYR A 77 -9.87 -17.79 -13.71
CA TYR A 77 -8.42 -17.63 -13.91
C TYR A 77 -7.72 -18.95 -13.68
N ILE A 78 -6.70 -19.22 -14.48
CA ILE A 78 -5.77 -20.34 -14.28
C ILE A 78 -4.37 -19.78 -14.24
N ILE A 79 -3.67 -20.01 -13.13
CA ILE A 79 -2.25 -19.74 -12.98
C ILE A 79 -1.50 -21.06 -13.23
N ARG A 80 -0.46 -21.06 -14.05
CA ARG A 80 0.49 -22.14 -14.24
C ARG A 80 1.87 -21.68 -13.82
N ARG A 81 2.58 -22.47 -13.03
CA ARG A 81 3.92 -22.13 -12.55
C ARG A 81 4.74 -23.38 -12.29
N GLY A 82 6.02 -23.39 -12.71
CA GLY A 82 6.95 -24.49 -12.42
C GLY A 82 7.15 -24.67 -10.91
N ILE A 83 7.15 -25.92 -10.43
CA ILE A 83 7.33 -26.23 -8.99
C ILE A 83 8.69 -25.76 -8.49
N LYS A 84 9.75 -25.86 -9.31
CA LYS A 84 11.13 -25.47 -8.96
C LYS A 84 11.42 -23.99 -9.18
N GLY A 85 10.41 -23.19 -9.54
CA GLY A 85 10.55 -21.76 -9.80
C GLY A 85 10.01 -21.37 -11.18
N GLY A 86 10.20 -20.11 -11.55
CA GLY A 86 9.74 -19.54 -12.82
C GLY A 86 8.66 -18.47 -12.62
N LEU A 87 8.42 -17.70 -13.67
CA LEU A 87 7.34 -16.73 -13.73
C LEU A 87 6.02 -17.48 -13.92
N PRO A 88 4.94 -17.03 -13.28
CA PRO A 88 3.62 -17.61 -13.50
C PRO A 88 3.06 -17.20 -14.87
N ASP A 89 2.51 -18.15 -15.60
CA ASP A 89 1.62 -17.91 -16.74
C ASP A 89 0.19 -17.77 -16.22
N ILE A 90 -0.51 -16.74 -16.67
CA ILE A 90 -1.87 -16.46 -16.22
C ILE A 90 -2.79 -16.42 -17.41
N SER A 91 -3.84 -17.20 -17.38
CA SER A 91 -4.91 -17.18 -18.36
C SER A 91 -6.26 -16.94 -17.68
N ARG A 92 -7.18 -16.33 -18.43
CA ARG A 92 -8.56 -16.15 -17.97
C ARG A 92 -9.56 -16.56 -19.05
N THR A 93 -10.73 -17.00 -18.59
CA THR A 93 -11.89 -17.32 -19.42
C THR A 93 -13.13 -16.72 -18.78
N HIS A 94 -14.15 -16.44 -19.57
CA HIS A 94 -15.42 -15.98 -19.03
C HIS A 94 -16.25 -17.19 -18.54
N THR A 95 -16.86 -17.11 -17.38
CA THR A 95 -17.58 -18.26 -16.76
C THR A 95 -18.85 -18.66 -17.51
N SER A 96 -19.42 -17.76 -18.34
CA SER A 96 -20.65 -18.03 -19.10
C SER A 96 -20.45 -18.76 -20.43
N ASP A 97 -19.21 -18.89 -20.90
CA ASP A 97 -18.92 -19.34 -22.27
C ASP A 97 -18.63 -20.85 -22.33
N GLY A 98 -19.20 -21.75 -21.72
CA GLY A 98 -19.10 -23.20 -21.86
C GLY A 98 -17.75 -23.74 -22.39
N GLU A 99 -17.74 -24.92 -22.98
CA GLU A 99 -16.53 -25.60 -23.49
C GLU A 99 -15.79 -24.89 -24.67
N HIS A 100 -16.32 -23.80 -25.21
CA HIS A 100 -15.75 -23.05 -26.33
C HIS A 100 -15.20 -21.65 -25.95
N SER A 101 -14.93 -21.41 -24.67
CA SER A 101 -14.39 -20.15 -24.17
C SER A 101 -13.04 -19.78 -24.81
N SER A 102 -12.93 -18.57 -25.30
CA SER A 102 -11.63 -18.03 -25.71
C SER A 102 -10.73 -17.84 -24.49
N ILE A 103 -9.60 -18.56 -24.45
CA ILE A 103 -8.57 -18.37 -23.42
C ILE A 103 -7.81 -17.09 -23.73
N GLU A 104 -7.84 -16.14 -22.82
CA GLU A 104 -7.08 -14.90 -22.92
C GLU A 104 -5.88 -14.95 -21.98
N VAL A 105 -4.69 -14.68 -22.52
CA VAL A 105 -3.47 -14.54 -21.71
C VAL A 105 -3.48 -13.18 -21.00
N VAL A 106 -3.27 -13.19 -19.70
CA VAL A 106 -3.25 -11.98 -18.88
C VAL A 106 -1.81 -11.45 -18.80
N ASP A 107 -1.52 -10.38 -19.53
CA ASP A 107 -0.22 -9.71 -19.51
C ASP A 107 -0.11 -8.73 -18.33
N LYS A 108 -0.22 -9.27 -17.11
CA LYS A 108 -0.01 -8.55 -15.84
C LYS A 108 0.80 -9.41 -14.89
N LYS A 109 1.59 -8.75 -14.07
CA LYS A 109 2.26 -9.46 -12.96
C LYS A 109 1.20 -9.99 -11.99
N LEU A 110 1.37 -11.21 -11.52
CA LEU A 110 0.42 -11.88 -10.63
C LEU A 110 0.07 -11.04 -9.38
N GLY A 111 1.07 -10.42 -8.74
CA GLY A 111 0.82 -9.56 -7.58
C GLY A 111 -0.05 -8.34 -7.90
N GLU A 112 0.11 -7.74 -9.07
CA GLU A 112 -0.72 -6.60 -9.54
C GLU A 112 -2.15 -7.05 -9.85
N LEU A 113 -2.30 -8.22 -10.47
CA LEU A 113 -3.61 -8.83 -10.72
C LEU A 113 -4.36 -9.10 -9.41
N LEU A 114 -3.71 -9.75 -8.44
CA LEU A 114 -4.34 -10.04 -7.15
C LEU A 114 -4.77 -8.77 -6.40
N VAL A 115 -3.93 -7.73 -6.42
CA VAL A 115 -4.24 -6.42 -5.82
C VAL A 115 -5.45 -5.79 -6.51
N GLU A 116 -5.57 -5.91 -7.81
CA GLU A 116 -6.73 -5.44 -8.58
C GLU A 116 -8.00 -6.21 -8.21
N LEU A 117 -7.95 -7.54 -8.23
CA LEU A 117 -9.08 -8.40 -7.91
C LEU A 117 -9.55 -8.25 -6.45
N ALA A 118 -8.62 -7.96 -5.54
CA ALA A 118 -8.91 -7.66 -4.15
C ALA A 118 -9.46 -6.24 -3.90
N GLY A 119 -9.55 -5.39 -4.93
CA GLY A 119 -10.03 -4.01 -4.79
C GLY A 119 -9.03 -3.03 -4.19
N ALA A 120 -7.73 -3.39 -4.14
CA ALA A 120 -6.68 -2.57 -3.52
C ALA A 120 -5.86 -1.74 -4.53
N SER A 121 -6.29 -1.68 -5.81
CA SER A 121 -5.58 -0.94 -6.85
C SER A 121 -5.41 0.54 -6.51
N GLY A 122 -4.18 1.04 -6.62
CA GLY A 122 -3.86 2.44 -6.36
C GLY A 122 -3.80 2.84 -4.89
N LYS A 123 -4.21 1.97 -3.96
CA LYS A 123 -4.15 2.23 -2.51
C LYS A 123 -2.70 2.31 -2.03
N GLN A 124 -2.44 3.28 -1.16
CA GLN A 124 -1.13 3.53 -0.55
C GLN A 124 -1.13 3.13 0.91
N ILE A 125 -0.08 2.45 1.33
CA ILE A 125 0.14 2.04 2.72
C ILE A 125 1.51 2.47 3.22
N LEU A 126 1.64 2.71 4.51
CA LEU A 126 2.91 3.03 5.16
C LEU A 126 3.81 1.79 5.20
N GLN A 127 4.99 1.89 4.58
CA GLN A 127 6.06 0.90 4.69
C GLN A 127 7.00 1.21 5.85
N SER A 128 7.11 2.48 6.20
CA SER A 128 7.87 2.97 7.35
C SER A 128 7.40 4.37 7.74
N SER A 129 7.92 4.94 8.82
CA SER A 129 7.64 6.33 9.20
C SER A 129 8.05 7.36 8.15
N SER A 130 8.87 6.97 7.17
CA SER A 130 9.40 7.86 6.12
C SER A 130 9.05 7.43 4.69
N LYS A 131 8.35 6.31 4.52
CA LYS A 131 8.08 5.76 3.19
C LYS A 131 6.67 5.21 3.09
N LYS A 132 5.99 5.57 2.02
CA LYS A 132 4.75 4.93 1.55
C LYS A 132 5.06 3.99 0.40
N GLY A 133 4.25 2.96 0.24
CA GLY A 133 4.26 2.06 -0.88
C GLY A 133 2.85 1.70 -1.31
N ARG A 134 2.73 0.90 -2.33
CA ARG A 134 1.46 0.32 -2.76
C ARG A 134 1.21 -0.98 -2.02
N VAL A 135 -0.04 -1.37 -1.90
CA VAL A 135 -0.42 -2.72 -1.47
C VAL A 135 0.16 -3.75 -2.44
N THR A 136 0.62 -4.85 -1.93
CA THR A 136 1.24 -5.93 -2.68
C THR A 136 0.47 -7.25 -2.49
N GLY A 137 0.72 -8.23 -3.35
CA GLY A 137 0.19 -9.58 -3.16
C GLY A 137 0.63 -10.24 -1.85
N ASP A 138 1.80 -9.84 -1.30
CA ASP A 138 2.27 -10.35 -0.01
C ASP A 138 1.39 -9.89 1.15
N ASP A 139 0.95 -8.62 1.11
CA ASP A 139 0.03 -8.07 2.11
C ASP A 139 -1.31 -8.82 2.10
N LEU A 140 -1.83 -9.17 0.92
CA LEU A 140 -3.06 -9.94 0.78
C LEU A 140 -2.91 -11.37 1.31
N ARG A 141 -1.82 -12.05 0.91
CA ARG A 141 -1.57 -13.44 1.35
C ARG A 141 -1.36 -13.56 2.86
N HIS A 142 -0.68 -12.57 3.47
CA HIS A 142 -0.41 -12.59 4.91
C HIS A 142 -1.69 -12.68 5.74
N TRP A 143 -2.74 -11.97 5.36
CA TRP A 143 -4.01 -11.94 6.09
C TRP A 143 -5.02 -13.00 5.64
N ALA A 144 -4.73 -13.70 4.54
CA ALA A 144 -5.61 -14.72 3.98
C ALA A 144 -5.12 -16.16 4.20
N LEU A 145 -3.80 -16.39 4.23
CA LEU A 145 -3.21 -17.73 4.28
C LEU A 145 -2.45 -17.95 5.60
N VAL A 146 -3.17 -18.37 6.63
CA VAL A 146 -2.62 -18.52 7.99
C VAL A 146 -1.96 -19.88 8.15
N SER A 147 -0.67 -19.88 8.48
CA SER A 147 0.09 -21.13 8.72
C SER A 147 -0.11 -21.67 10.14
N GLN A 148 0.12 -22.96 10.30
CA GLN A 148 0.08 -23.62 11.60
C GLN A 148 1.03 -22.94 12.62
N THR A 149 2.23 -22.56 12.20
CA THR A 149 3.19 -21.86 13.07
C THR A 149 2.73 -20.46 13.44
N ALA A 150 2.12 -19.72 12.52
CA ALA A 150 1.59 -18.39 12.80
C ALA A 150 0.39 -18.42 13.74
N ILE A 151 -0.51 -19.40 13.55
CA ILE A 151 -1.76 -19.47 14.31
C ILE A 151 -1.53 -19.86 15.79
N MET A 152 -0.59 -20.76 16.07
CA MET A 152 -0.25 -21.24 17.42
C MET A 152 0.88 -20.43 18.08
N GLY A 153 1.64 -19.69 17.28
CA GLY A 153 2.84 -19.00 17.71
C GLY A 153 2.61 -17.91 18.74
N GLU A 154 3.70 -17.48 19.39
CA GLU A 154 3.73 -16.36 20.34
C GLU A 154 4.11 -15.04 19.67
N GLY A 155 4.36 -15.07 18.37
CA GLY A 155 4.69 -13.90 17.58
C GLY A 155 3.48 -12.99 17.34
N GLN A 156 3.76 -11.70 17.18
CA GLN A 156 2.72 -10.73 16.81
C GLN A 156 2.06 -11.11 15.48
N THR A 157 0.77 -10.85 15.35
CA THR A 157 -0.02 -11.18 14.16
C THR A 157 0.52 -10.52 12.90
N ALA A 158 1.02 -9.28 13.00
CA ALA A 158 1.72 -8.59 11.92
C ALA A 158 3.12 -9.15 11.63
N GLY A 159 3.61 -10.14 12.43
CA GLY A 159 4.92 -10.76 12.31
C GLY A 159 5.98 -10.11 13.18
N THR A 160 7.19 -10.69 13.19
CA THR A 160 8.32 -10.25 14.03
C THR A 160 9.38 -9.46 13.26
N ASN A 161 9.32 -9.44 11.93
CA ASN A 161 10.29 -8.73 11.12
C ASN A 161 9.97 -7.23 11.08
N TYR A 162 10.82 -6.42 11.73
CA TYR A 162 10.68 -4.98 11.85
C TYR A 162 10.50 -4.24 10.50
N SER A 163 11.01 -4.78 9.40
CA SER A 163 10.87 -4.16 8.08
C SER A 163 9.48 -4.34 7.48
N SER A 164 8.78 -5.45 7.76
CA SER A 164 7.47 -5.77 7.20
C SER A 164 6.30 -5.41 8.13
N VAL A 165 6.52 -5.36 9.45
CA VAL A 165 5.47 -5.04 10.43
C VAL A 165 4.71 -3.74 10.11
N PRO A 166 5.37 -2.60 9.80
CA PRO A 166 4.62 -1.37 9.49
C PRO A 166 3.71 -1.52 8.26
N THR A 167 4.16 -2.24 7.23
CA THR A 167 3.39 -2.50 6.01
C THR A 167 2.19 -3.39 6.31
N ARG A 168 2.39 -4.44 7.12
CA ARG A 168 1.32 -5.37 7.52
C ARG A 168 0.27 -4.71 8.42
N VAL A 169 0.70 -3.89 9.38
CA VAL A 169 -0.23 -3.08 10.19
C VAL A 169 -1.02 -2.12 9.31
N ALA A 170 -0.39 -1.51 8.33
CA ALA A 170 -1.04 -0.59 7.42
C ALA A 170 -2.03 -1.32 6.48
N SER A 171 -1.66 -2.50 5.94
CA SER A 171 -2.56 -3.32 5.11
C SER A 171 -3.73 -3.88 5.92
N PHE A 172 -3.52 -4.31 7.17
CA PHE A 172 -4.61 -4.71 8.05
C PHE A 172 -5.64 -3.60 8.22
N ASN A 173 -5.17 -2.39 8.54
CA ASN A 173 -6.08 -1.25 8.73
C ASN A 173 -6.79 -0.85 7.43
N LEU A 174 -6.14 -1.00 6.28
CA LEU A 174 -6.79 -0.80 4.98
C LEU A 174 -7.91 -1.84 4.76
N PHE A 175 -7.68 -3.11 5.10
CA PHE A 175 -8.70 -4.15 4.94
C PHE A 175 -9.83 -3.99 5.96
N LEU A 176 -9.50 -3.52 7.15
CA LEU A 176 -10.46 -3.22 8.21
C LEU A 176 -11.37 -2.05 7.85
N THR A 177 -10.81 -0.92 7.40
CA THR A 177 -11.52 0.36 7.29
C THR A 177 -11.73 0.84 5.85
N GLY A 178 -11.15 0.18 4.86
CA GLY A 178 -11.11 0.65 3.46
C GLY A 178 -10.27 1.92 3.22
N LEU A 179 -9.75 2.53 4.30
CA LEU A 179 -8.98 3.79 4.23
C LEU A 179 -7.50 3.52 4.03
N ASP A 180 -6.91 4.19 3.07
CA ASP A 180 -5.48 4.12 2.77
C ASP A 180 -4.68 5.23 3.48
N ASP A 181 -3.36 5.12 3.42
CA ASP A 181 -2.43 6.07 4.05
C ASP A 181 -2.02 7.23 3.12
N ALA A 182 -2.70 7.45 1.99
CA ALA A 182 -2.31 8.47 1.01
C ALA A 182 -2.23 9.87 1.62
N ALA A 183 -3.13 10.21 2.54
CA ALA A 183 -3.20 11.51 3.20
C ALA A 183 -2.14 11.69 4.33
N ILE A 184 -1.54 10.62 4.85
CA ILE A 184 -0.58 10.70 5.96
C ILE A 184 0.72 11.37 5.48
N LYS A 185 1.18 12.40 6.18
CA LYS A 185 2.50 13.00 5.93
C LYS A 185 3.59 12.08 6.51
N VAL A 186 4.56 11.70 5.68
CA VAL A 186 5.68 10.86 6.13
C VAL A 186 6.85 11.71 6.64
N ASN A 187 7.67 11.13 7.50
CA ASN A 187 8.91 11.73 7.98
C ASN A 187 9.95 11.80 6.84
N LYS A 188 10.96 12.61 7.03
CA LYS A 188 12.10 12.66 6.10
C LYS A 188 12.82 11.30 6.07
N SER A 189 13.24 10.91 4.89
CA SER A 189 14.05 9.70 4.69
C SER A 189 15.45 9.83 5.30
N ASN A 190 16.15 8.73 5.48
CA ASN A 190 17.54 8.76 5.95
C ASN A 190 18.43 9.59 5.00
N SER A 191 18.24 9.44 3.69
CA SER A 191 18.97 10.21 2.67
C SER A 191 18.72 11.72 2.77
N GLU A 192 17.47 12.15 3.06
CA GLU A 192 17.17 13.56 3.30
C GLU A 192 17.81 14.09 4.58
N VAL A 193 17.81 13.28 5.64
CA VAL A 193 18.48 13.63 6.90
C VAL A 193 19.99 13.73 6.70
N ASP A 194 20.59 12.82 5.94
CA ASP A 194 22.04 12.87 5.65
C ASP A 194 22.39 14.02 4.73
N ARG A 195 21.51 14.39 3.78
CA ARG A 195 21.63 15.63 3.01
C ARG A 195 21.59 16.87 3.92
N ILE A 196 20.65 16.92 4.86
CA ILE A 196 20.57 18.03 5.83
C ILE A 196 21.82 18.08 6.71
N LYS A 197 22.36 16.93 7.13
CA LYS A 197 23.64 16.89 7.87
C LYS A 197 24.79 17.44 7.04
N GLY A 198 24.91 17.04 5.76
CA GLY A 198 25.92 17.55 4.85
C GLY A 198 25.82 19.07 4.66
N GLN A 199 24.59 19.58 4.50
CA GLN A 199 24.34 21.02 4.42
C GLN A 199 24.72 21.74 5.73
N LEU A 200 24.39 21.14 6.88
CA LEU A 200 24.76 21.69 8.19
C LEU A 200 26.28 21.79 8.36
N THR A 201 27.00 20.71 8.07
CA THR A 201 28.47 20.70 8.13
C THR A 201 29.05 21.75 7.20
N SER A 202 28.56 21.86 5.95
CA SER A 202 29.00 22.86 5.00
C SER A 202 28.72 24.29 5.48
N ALA A 203 27.57 24.52 6.12
CA ALA A 203 27.25 25.83 6.69
C ALA A 203 28.13 26.16 7.92
N GLU A 204 28.40 25.18 8.79
CA GLU A 204 29.30 25.32 9.93
C GLU A 204 30.74 25.61 9.49
N ASP A 205 31.25 24.88 8.48
CA ASP A 205 32.58 25.12 7.89
C ASP A 205 32.66 26.51 7.23
N SER A 206 31.59 26.95 6.59
CA SER A 206 31.49 28.28 6.00
C SER A 206 31.49 29.36 7.08
N LEU A 207 30.76 29.16 8.16
CA LEU A 207 30.75 30.08 9.30
C LEU A 207 32.14 30.22 9.92
N VAL A 208 32.86 29.11 10.09
CA VAL A 208 34.25 29.13 10.60
C VAL A 208 35.16 29.95 9.67
N ARG A 209 35.05 29.75 8.36
CA ARG A 209 35.86 30.51 7.36
C ARG A 209 35.55 32.00 7.38
N VAL A 210 34.26 32.35 7.45
CA VAL A 210 33.84 33.75 7.49
C VAL A 210 34.28 34.41 8.80
N LYS A 211 34.15 33.72 9.94
CA LYS A 211 34.63 34.21 11.24
C LYS A 211 36.14 34.35 11.30
N ALA A 212 36.91 33.49 10.61
CA ALA A 212 38.37 33.63 10.53
C ALA A 212 38.82 34.85 9.70
N GLY A 213 37.95 35.37 8.83
CA GLY A 213 38.23 36.59 8.03
C GLY A 213 37.94 37.91 8.75
N ILE A 214 37.35 37.88 9.94
CA ILE A 214 37.03 39.06 10.76
C ILE A 214 37.76 38.97 12.10
N ASN A 215 38.29 40.11 12.55
CA ASN A 215 38.98 40.15 13.85
C ASN A 215 37.96 39.85 14.98
N SER A 216 38.31 38.96 15.91
CA SER A 216 37.44 38.52 17.00
C SER A 216 36.88 39.62 17.89
N ASP A 217 37.56 40.76 17.90
CA ASP A 217 37.22 41.91 18.73
C ASP A 217 36.25 42.90 18.06
N VAL A 218 35.84 42.61 16.82
CA VAL A 218 34.88 43.46 16.08
C VAL A 218 33.46 43.16 16.55
N VAL A 219 32.97 44.05 17.40
CA VAL A 219 31.58 43.98 17.86
C VAL A 219 30.69 44.74 16.86
N ARG A 220 29.58 44.12 16.45
CA ARG A 220 28.61 44.70 15.52
C ARG A 220 28.17 46.12 15.93
N ALA A 221 27.96 46.35 17.23
CA ALA A 221 27.59 47.65 17.78
C ALA A 221 28.65 48.70 17.55
N ASP A 222 29.92 48.33 17.67
CA ASP A 222 31.05 49.27 17.48
C ASP A 222 31.22 49.63 15.99
N VAL A 223 31.04 48.66 15.10
CA VAL A 223 31.06 48.90 13.64
C VAL A 223 29.87 49.78 13.23
N GLN A 224 28.68 49.51 13.77
CA GLN A 224 27.49 50.34 13.53
C GLN A 224 27.65 51.76 14.09
N ALA A 225 28.20 51.91 15.29
CA ALA A 225 28.49 53.20 15.90
C ALA A 225 29.54 53.99 15.11
N ALA A 226 30.63 53.33 14.65
CA ALA A 226 31.64 53.92 13.78
C ALA A 226 31.03 54.33 12.43
N LEU A 227 30.17 53.44 11.85
CA LEU A 227 29.46 53.74 10.61
C LEU A 227 28.50 54.93 10.80
N SER A 228 27.73 54.95 11.91
CA SER A 228 26.85 56.07 12.27
C SER A 228 27.61 57.37 12.48
N SER A 229 28.79 57.32 13.10
CA SER A 229 29.68 58.49 13.27
C SER A 229 30.21 59.01 11.93
N VAL A 230 30.62 58.10 11.03
CA VAL A 230 31.03 58.45 9.65
C VAL A 230 29.83 59.04 8.89
N ASP A 231 28.66 58.42 9.01
CA ASP A 231 27.42 58.88 8.36
C ASP A 231 26.93 60.22 8.95
N THR A 232 27.11 60.44 10.26
CA THR A 232 26.80 61.74 10.92
C THR A 232 27.74 62.81 10.46
N THR A 233 29.01 62.48 10.30
CA THR A 233 30.03 63.39 9.75
C THR A 233 29.75 63.72 8.29
N LEU A 234 29.39 62.72 7.49
CA LEU A 234 28.93 62.88 6.11
C LEU A 234 27.59 63.65 6.04
N SER A 235 26.66 63.43 7.03
CA SER A 235 25.39 64.16 7.11
C SER A 235 25.58 65.61 7.53
N ALA A 236 26.54 65.89 8.41
CA ALA A 236 26.88 67.27 8.78
C ALA A 236 27.48 68.06 7.56
N LEU A 237 28.23 67.34 6.72
CA LEU A 237 28.70 67.89 5.41
C LEU A 237 27.54 68.00 4.42
N ASN A 238 26.50 67.18 4.60
CA ASN A 238 25.36 66.98 3.64
C ASN A 238 24.04 67.65 4.05
N ARG A 239 24.03 68.60 5.02
CA ARG A 239 22.77 69.29 5.34
C ARG A 239 22.15 70.00 4.13
N GLN A 240 22.91 70.24 3.06
CA GLN A 240 22.39 70.74 1.79
C GLN A 240 21.70 69.69 0.95
N TYR A 241 21.80 68.41 1.34
CA TYR A 241 21.26 67.29 0.59
C TYR A 241 20.11 66.51 1.32
N GLU A 242 19.52 67.12 2.37
CA GLU A 242 18.37 66.50 3.10
C GLU A 242 17.22 66.04 2.18
N ALA A 243 16.99 66.79 1.10
CA ALA A 243 15.99 66.40 0.10
C ALA A 243 16.33 65.09 -0.59
N ARG A 244 17.65 64.83 -0.89
CA ARG A 244 18.13 63.58 -1.52
C ARG A 244 18.03 62.40 -0.54
N ALA A 245 18.37 62.62 0.75
CA ALA A 245 18.26 61.59 1.79
C ALA A 245 16.79 61.20 2.06
N THR A 246 15.86 62.13 1.93
CA THR A 246 14.42 61.86 2.03
C THR A 246 13.88 61.08 0.83
N LYS A 247 14.35 61.42 -0.38
CA LYS A 247 14.05 60.70 -1.60
C LYS A 247 14.57 59.24 -1.52
N LEU A 248 15.80 59.06 -1.00
CA LEU A 248 16.38 57.74 -0.82
C LEU A 248 15.60 56.87 0.15
N ARG A 249 15.08 57.45 1.26
CA ARG A 249 14.21 56.71 2.20
C ARG A 249 12.87 56.33 1.57
N SER A 250 12.32 57.19 0.69
CA SER A 250 11.10 56.87 -0.06
C SER A 250 11.30 55.64 -0.96
N VAL A 251 12.39 55.64 -1.73
CA VAL A 251 12.73 54.53 -2.64
C VAL A 251 12.93 53.22 -1.88
N ARG A 252 13.61 53.23 -0.71
CA ARG A 252 13.76 52.01 0.12
C ARG A 252 12.45 51.44 0.68
N LYS A 253 11.53 52.33 1.04
CA LYS A 253 10.21 51.92 1.49
C LYS A 253 9.41 51.27 0.37
N GLU A 254 9.51 51.81 -0.85
CA GLU A 254 8.90 51.24 -2.04
C GLU A 254 9.51 49.87 -2.40
N ILE A 255 10.83 49.70 -2.26
CA ILE A 255 11.53 48.43 -2.44
C ILE A 255 10.99 47.39 -1.44
N ALA A 256 10.90 47.71 -0.15
CA ALA A 256 10.43 46.80 0.88
C ALA A 256 8.99 46.34 0.61
N GLN A 257 8.12 47.23 0.13
CA GLN A 257 6.78 46.91 -0.28
C GLN A 257 6.75 45.99 -1.49
N ALA A 258 7.54 46.26 -2.51
CA ALA A 258 7.63 45.45 -3.73
C ALA A 258 8.13 44.04 -3.43
N VAL A 259 9.11 43.85 -2.53
CA VAL A 259 9.60 42.54 -2.07
C VAL A 259 8.48 41.75 -1.38
N SER A 260 7.72 42.39 -0.50
CA SER A 260 6.59 41.75 0.18
C SER A 260 5.50 41.26 -0.80
N GLU A 261 5.13 42.12 -1.75
CA GLU A 261 4.15 41.80 -2.77
C GLU A 261 4.65 40.68 -3.71
N LEU A 262 5.92 40.72 -4.09
CA LEU A 262 6.55 39.67 -4.92
C LEU A 262 6.47 38.31 -4.24
N SER A 263 6.77 38.24 -2.95
CA SER A 263 6.67 37.01 -2.16
C SER A 263 5.26 36.43 -2.18
N GLN A 264 4.23 37.28 -1.97
CA GLN A 264 2.84 36.87 -1.99
C GLN A 264 2.40 36.30 -3.36
N TRP A 265 2.77 36.96 -4.45
CA TRP A 265 2.43 36.50 -5.79
C TRP A 265 3.17 35.23 -6.18
N THR A 266 4.42 35.08 -5.72
CA THR A 266 5.20 33.84 -5.92
C THR A 266 4.56 32.65 -5.22
N ALA A 267 4.09 32.83 -4.00
CA ALA A 267 3.36 31.79 -3.27
C ALA A 267 2.07 31.35 -4.00
N ARG A 268 1.27 32.34 -4.48
CA ARG A 268 0.03 32.07 -5.22
C ARG A 268 0.29 31.33 -6.54
N ARG A 269 1.36 31.72 -7.25
CA ARG A 269 1.78 31.00 -8.47
C ARG A 269 2.16 29.56 -8.18
N GLY A 270 2.91 29.33 -7.08
CA GLY A 270 3.28 27.99 -6.65
C GLY A 270 2.07 27.09 -6.32
N GLN A 271 1.06 27.67 -5.65
CA GLN A 271 -0.18 26.95 -5.36
C GLN A 271 -0.93 26.56 -6.64
N SER A 272 -1.04 27.52 -7.59
CA SER A 272 -1.68 27.27 -8.89
C SER A 272 -0.93 26.20 -9.69
N GLY A 273 0.42 26.27 -9.72
CA GLY A 273 1.25 25.25 -10.37
C GLY A 273 1.04 23.85 -9.77
N ALA A 274 0.97 23.75 -8.45
CA ALA A 274 0.68 22.48 -7.79
C ALA A 274 -0.71 21.93 -8.14
N MET A 275 -1.70 22.83 -8.34
CA MET A 275 -3.05 22.43 -8.76
C MET A 275 -3.06 21.94 -10.22
N ILE A 276 -2.35 22.64 -11.11
CA ILE A 276 -2.19 22.23 -12.52
C ILE A 276 -1.61 20.81 -12.58
N SER A 277 -0.51 20.55 -11.86
CA SER A 277 0.11 19.22 -11.85
C SER A 277 -0.85 18.12 -11.36
N ARG A 278 -1.66 18.43 -10.35
CA ARG A 278 -2.69 17.48 -9.88
C ARG A 278 -3.76 17.20 -10.94
N PHE A 279 -4.21 18.24 -11.62
CA PHE A 279 -5.21 18.11 -12.68
C PHE A 279 -4.65 17.36 -13.90
N GLU A 280 -3.39 17.57 -14.27
CA GLU A 280 -2.73 16.86 -15.37
C GLU A 280 -2.60 15.35 -15.07
N ILE A 281 -2.24 14.99 -13.82
CA ILE A 281 -2.21 13.58 -13.40
C ILE A 281 -3.62 12.96 -13.46
N LEU A 282 -4.64 13.70 -13.04
CA LEU A 282 -6.02 13.22 -13.06
C LEU A 282 -6.56 13.10 -14.49
N GLU A 283 -6.16 14.01 -15.37
CA GLU A 283 -6.50 13.95 -16.81
C GLU A 283 -5.92 12.70 -17.46
N GLN A 284 -4.64 12.41 -17.19
CA GLN A 284 -4.02 11.17 -17.67
C GLN A 284 -4.78 9.93 -17.18
N LYS A 285 -5.22 9.93 -15.92
CA LYS A 285 -6.03 8.83 -15.39
C LYS A 285 -7.34 8.67 -16.17
N TYR A 286 -8.07 9.76 -16.39
CA TYR A 286 -9.33 9.70 -17.16
C TYR A 286 -9.10 9.26 -18.60
N ASN A 287 -7.99 9.68 -19.23
CA ASN A 287 -7.62 9.21 -20.56
C ASN A 287 -7.41 7.69 -20.59
N ASN A 288 -6.59 7.19 -19.66
CA ASN A 288 -6.33 5.75 -19.53
C ASN A 288 -7.62 4.94 -19.26
N ASP A 289 -8.51 5.48 -18.43
CA ASP A 289 -9.80 4.83 -18.14
C ASP A 289 -10.71 4.81 -19.38
N LEU A 290 -10.73 5.89 -20.16
CA LEU A 290 -11.47 5.96 -21.44
C LEU A 290 -10.90 5.00 -22.49
N GLU A 291 -9.58 4.94 -22.64
CA GLU A 291 -8.91 3.99 -23.54
C GLU A 291 -9.24 2.54 -23.16
N ARG A 292 -9.18 2.22 -21.87
CA ARG A 292 -9.55 0.89 -21.37
C ARG A 292 -11.01 0.56 -21.65
N LEU A 293 -11.93 1.50 -21.40
CA LEU A 293 -13.35 1.31 -21.70
C LEU A 293 -13.59 1.19 -23.21
N GLY A 294 -12.86 1.98 -24.02
CA GLY A 294 -12.89 1.88 -25.48
C GLY A 294 -12.44 0.52 -25.97
N ALA A 295 -11.28 0.05 -25.51
CA ALA A 295 -10.76 -1.28 -25.84
C ALA A 295 -11.73 -2.39 -25.40
N THR A 296 -12.36 -2.23 -24.22
CA THR A 296 -13.38 -3.17 -23.75
C THR A 296 -14.62 -3.16 -24.65
N GLN A 297 -15.05 -1.98 -25.10
CA GLN A 297 -16.18 -1.81 -26.00
C GLN A 297 -15.90 -2.41 -27.39
N GLU A 298 -14.70 -2.18 -27.92
CA GLU A 298 -14.23 -2.77 -29.17
C GLU A 298 -14.13 -4.28 -29.08
N GLY A 299 -13.56 -4.80 -27.96
CA GLY A 299 -13.52 -6.24 -27.69
C GLY A 299 -14.91 -6.86 -27.69
N VAL A 300 -15.86 -6.26 -26.98
CA VAL A 300 -17.26 -6.71 -26.96
C VAL A 300 -17.88 -6.63 -28.37
N ALA A 301 -17.59 -5.60 -29.14
CA ALA A 301 -18.06 -5.47 -30.52
C ALA A 301 -17.48 -6.57 -31.42
N PHE A 302 -16.15 -6.77 -31.32
CA PHE A 302 -15.44 -7.78 -32.09
C PHE A 302 -15.96 -9.19 -31.83
N PHE A 303 -16.20 -9.54 -30.57
CA PHE A 303 -16.77 -10.85 -30.23
C PHE A 303 -18.22 -11.04 -30.65
N LEU A 304 -18.99 -9.96 -30.75
CA LEU A 304 -20.35 -10.00 -31.29
C LEU A 304 -20.35 -10.25 -32.82
N ASP A 305 -19.41 -9.60 -33.51
CA ASP A 305 -19.26 -9.78 -34.97
C ASP A 305 -18.67 -11.16 -35.31
N LEU A 306 -17.82 -11.73 -34.43
CA LEU A 306 -17.28 -13.08 -34.57
C LEU A 306 -18.34 -14.18 -34.46
N SER A 307 -19.46 -13.90 -33.76
CA SER A 307 -20.56 -14.88 -33.66
C SER A 307 -21.27 -15.15 -35.00
N GLU A 308 -21.09 -14.28 -35.97
CA GLU A 308 -21.65 -14.42 -37.32
C GLU A 308 -20.66 -15.05 -38.33
N ILE A 309 -19.40 -15.27 -37.91
CA ILE A 309 -18.38 -15.82 -38.82
C ILE A 309 -18.48 -17.34 -38.85
N PRO A 310 -18.51 -17.95 -40.05
CA PRO A 310 -18.45 -19.42 -40.16
C PRO A 310 -17.19 -20.00 -39.50
N CYS A 311 -17.30 -21.17 -38.93
CA CYS A 311 -16.17 -21.84 -38.26
C CYS A 311 -14.91 -21.84 -39.17
N PRO A 312 -13.78 -21.31 -38.72
CA PRO A 312 -12.56 -21.22 -39.55
C PRO A 312 -11.94 -22.58 -39.89
N LEU A 313 -12.34 -23.65 -39.21
CA LEU A 313 -11.85 -25.01 -39.44
C LEU A 313 -12.74 -25.83 -40.38
N CYS A 314 -14.05 -25.70 -40.28
CA CYS A 314 -14.99 -26.52 -41.06
C CYS A 314 -15.95 -25.75 -41.94
N GLY A 315 -15.94 -24.41 -41.89
CA GLY A 315 -16.79 -23.55 -42.72
C GLY A 315 -18.29 -23.55 -42.39
N THR A 316 -18.71 -24.25 -41.33
CA THR A 316 -20.13 -24.36 -40.96
C THR A 316 -20.67 -23.04 -40.41
N PRO A 317 -21.79 -22.50 -40.97
CA PRO A 317 -22.40 -21.28 -40.44
C PRO A 317 -22.89 -21.45 -39.00
N PRO A 318 -22.88 -20.39 -38.18
CA PRO A 318 -23.27 -20.47 -36.76
C PRO A 318 -24.69 -21.06 -36.52
N LEU A 319 -25.61 -20.74 -37.41
CA LEU A 319 -27.00 -21.25 -37.38
C LEU A 319 -27.15 -22.74 -37.74
N ALA A 320 -26.12 -23.37 -38.32
CA ALA A 320 -26.09 -24.78 -38.65
C ALA A 320 -25.27 -25.60 -37.67
N GLN A 321 -24.73 -25.01 -36.65
CA GLN A 321 -24.05 -25.68 -35.54
C GLN A 321 -25.09 -26.01 -34.46
N ASP A 322 -25.06 -27.24 -34.00
CA ASP A 322 -26.07 -27.79 -33.05
C ASP A 322 -25.80 -27.26 -31.62
N HIS A 323 -25.91 -25.96 -31.44
CA HIS A 323 -25.68 -25.26 -30.18
C HIS A 323 -26.92 -24.44 -29.83
N ALA A 324 -27.30 -24.51 -28.55
CA ALA A 324 -28.38 -23.68 -28.04
C ALA A 324 -28.08 -22.20 -28.31
N PRO A 325 -29.03 -21.45 -28.89
CA PRO A 325 -28.79 -20.04 -29.16
C PRO A 325 -28.47 -19.29 -27.85
N VAL A 326 -27.30 -18.70 -27.78
CA VAL A 326 -26.93 -17.81 -26.68
C VAL A 326 -27.93 -16.65 -26.68
N GLN A 327 -28.73 -16.53 -25.61
CA GLN A 327 -29.66 -15.41 -25.47
C GLN A 327 -28.87 -14.09 -25.39
N LEU A 328 -28.99 -13.32 -26.46
CA LEU A 328 -28.27 -12.05 -26.70
C LEU A 328 -28.78 -10.86 -25.85
N GLU A 329 -29.58 -11.08 -24.81
CA GLU A 329 -30.10 -9.96 -24.00
C GLU A 329 -29.06 -9.26 -23.11
N GLN A 330 -27.96 -9.90 -22.79
CA GLN A 330 -26.94 -9.36 -21.88
C GLN A 330 -25.90 -8.44 -22.56
N PRO A 331 -25.42 -8.68 -23.79
CA PRO A 331 -24.40 -7.84 -24.41
C PRO A 331 -24.82 -6.38 -24.64
N ALA A 332 -26.10 -6.17 -24.95
CA ALA A 332 -26.63 -4.81 -25.13
C ALA A 332 -26.63 -4.02 -23.82
N ARG A 333 -26.97 -4.67 -22.71
CA ARG A 333 -26.89 -4.06 -21.36
C ARG A 333 -25.45 -3.75 -20.95
N TYR A 334 -24.54 -4.66 -21.27
CA TYR A 334 -23.12 -4.48 -20.96
C TYR A 334 -22.52 -3.33 -21.78
N ARG A 335 -22.83 -3.26 -23.08
CA ARG A 335 -22.48 -2.13 -23.93
C ARG A 335 -23.05 -0.81 -23.40
N ALA A 336 -24.32 -0.82 -23.01
CA ALA A 336 -24.97 0.37 -22.45
C ALA A 336 -24.29 0.81 -21.14
N ALA A 337 -23.93 -0.14 -20.28
CA ALA A 337 -23.24 0.16 -19.03
C ALA A 337 -21.82 0.72 -19.27
N ILE A 338 -21.04 0.12 -20.19
CA ILE A 338 -19.71 0.63 -20.57
C ILE A 338 -19.85 2.03 -21.17
N GLY A 339 -20.81 2.22 -22.08
CA GLY A 339 -21.07 3.52 -22.69
C GLY A 339 -21.52 4.58 -21.68
N ALA A 340 -22.33 4.20 -20.71
CA ALA A 340 -22.75 5.10 -19.63
C ALA A 340 -21.56 5.52 -18.74
N GLU A 341 -20.69 4.58 -18.37
CA GLU A 341 -19.50 4.88 -17.58
C GLU A 341 -18.48 5.68 -18.38
N ALA A 342 -18.26 5.36 -19.66
CA ALA A 342 -17.41 6.14 -20.55
C ALA A 342 -17.92 7.58 -20.70
N ASN A 343 -19.23 7.77 -20.90
CA ASN A 343 -19.85 9.09 -20.97
C ASN A 343 -19.70 9.89 -19.67
N LYS A 344 -19.82 9.24 -18.53
CA LYS A 344 -19.60 9.86 -17.22
C LYS A 344 -18.14 10.32 -17.08
N ILE A 345 -17.17 9.46 -17.38
CA ILE A 345 -15.73 9.79 -17.33
C ILE A 345 -15.44 10.90 -18.34
N PHE A 346 -16.01 10.83 -19.53
CA PHE A 346 -15.86 11.87 -20.55
C PHE A 346 -16.32 13.25 -20.02
N ARG A 347 -17.50 13.33 -19.41
CA ARG A 347 -18.00 14.59 -18.81
C ARG A 347 -17.13 15.09 -17.68
N LEU A 348 -16.64 14.17 -16.82
CA LEU A 348 -15.70 14.51 -15.75
C LEU A 348 -14.38 15.06 -16.31
N ARG A 349 -13.88 14.46 -17.38
CA ARG A 349 -12.69 14.92 -18.10
C ARG A 349 -12.91 16.29 -18.74
N GLU A 350 -14.04 16.52 -19.39
CA GLU A 350 -14.35 17.85 -19.95
C GLU A 350 -14.37 18.94 -18.87
N GLY A 351 -15.03 18.65 -17.74
CA GLY A 351 -15.02 19.58 -16.59
C GLY A 351 -13.61 19.81 -16.05
N LEU A 352 -12.79 18.76 -16.00
CA LEU A 352 -11.40 18.86 -15.57
C LEU A 352 -10.55 19.69 -16.55
N ILE A 353 -10.71 19.50 -17.86
CA ILE A 353 -10.01 20.29 -18.89
C ILE A 353 -10.37 21.78 -18.75
N ALA A 354 -11.65 22.09 -18.55
CA ALA A 354 -12.07 23.47 -18.31
C ALA A 354 -11.46 24.06 -17.03
N ALA A 355 -11.42 23.27 -15.95
CA ALA A 355 -10.78 23.67 -14.70
C ALA A 355 -9.26 23.84 -14.87
N LEU A 356 -8.62 22.94 -15.61
CA LEU A 356 -7.18 23.02 -15.93
C LEU A 356 -6.87 24.30 -16.75
N ALA A 357 -7.69 24.59 -17.75
CA ALA A 357 -7.54 25.81 -18.55
C ALA A 357 -7.66 27.06 -17.67
N THR A 358 -8.68 27.11 -16.82
CA THR A 358 -8.87 28.22 -15.87
C THR A 358 -7.67 28.36 -14.92
N GLU A 359 -7.12 27.25 -14.45
CA GLU A 359 -5.97 27.30 -13.54
C GLU A 359 -4.67 27.67 -14.27
N LYS A 360 -4.49 27.27 -15.53
CA LYS A 360 -3.38 27.73 -16.39
C LYS A 360 -3.46 29.25 -16.64
N GLU A 361 -4.65 29.76 -16.92
CA GLU A 361 -4.84 31.21 -17.02
C GLU A 361 -4.53 31.95 -15.71
N ARG A 362 -4.87 31.35 -14.56
CA ARG A 362 -4.51 31.91 -13.24
C ARG A 362 -3.00 31.88 -13.03
N PHE A 363 -2.35 30.79 -13.37
CA PHE A 363 -0.89 30.65 -13.29
C PHE A 363 -0.19 31.70 -14.14
N GLU A 364 -0.63 31.89 -15.39
CA GLU A 364 -0.09 32.92 -16.27
C GLU A 364 -0.29 34.33 -15.70
N ARG A 365 -1.50 34.64 -15.25
CA ARG A 365 -1.78 35.92 -14.61
C ARG A 365 -0.93 36.17 -13.38
N PHE A 366 -0.68 35.13 -12.57
CA PHE A 366 0.22 35.26 -11.43
C PHE A 366 1.69 35.36 -11.87
N SER A 367 2.08 34.65 -12.91
CA SER A 367 3.43 34.74 -13.51
C SER A 367 3.71 36.15 -14.04
N GLU A 368 2.74 36.75 -14.75
CA GLU A 368 2.85 38.14 -15.18
C GLU A 368 2.98 39.13 -14.02
N LYS A 369 2.20 38.91 -12.93
CA LYS A 369 2.30 39.76 -11.72
C LYS A 369 3.67 39.63 -11.04
N VAL A 370 4.21 38.42 -10.95
CA VAL A 370 5.55 38.15 -10.43
C VAL A 370 6.59 38.86 -11.29
N ASN A 371 6.51 38.75 -12.61
CA ASN A 371 7.47 39.40 -13.51
C ASN A 371 7.39 40.92 -13.44
N ARG A 372 6.18 41.48 -13.41
CA ARG A 372 6.00 42.94 -13.25
C ARG A 372 6.59 43.43 -11.93
N LYS A 373 6.32 42.73 -10.83
CA LYS A 373 6.84 43.12 -9.51
C LYS A 373 8.36 42.94 -9.40
N ARG A 374 8.92 41.97 -10.09
CA ARG A 374 10.36 41.81 -10.21
C ARG A 374 11.02 42.96 -10.98
N ALA A 375 10.44 43.34 -12.12
CA ALA A 375 10.93 44.48 -12.91
C ALA A 375 10.79 45.82 -12.15
N GLU A 376 9.70 45.99 -11.38
CA GLU A 376 9.49 47.14 -10.51
C GLU A 376 10.58 47.21 -9.42
N LEU A 377 10.89 46.10 -8.79
CA LEU A 377 11.96 46.00 -7.78
C LEU A 377 13.32 46.37 -8.38
N GLU A 378 13.64 45.78 -9.53
CA GLU A 378 14.91 46.06 -10.24
C GLU A 378 15.04 47.53 -10.61
N ARG A 379 13.96 48.16 -11.10
CA ARG A 379 13.95 49.60 -11.41
C ARG A 379 14.20 50.46 -10.17
N LEU A 380 13.59 50.14 -9.03
CA LEU A 380 13.74 50.88 -7.79
C LEU A 380 15.18 50.75 -7.23
N GLU A 381 15.78 49.58 -7.34
CA GLU A 381 17.17 49.31 -6.97
C GLU A 381 18.16 50.11 -7.84
N GLN A 382 17.91 50.20 -9.16
CA GLN A 382 18.70 51.01 -10.08
C GLN A 382 18.61 52.51 -9.72
N GLN A 383 17.45 53.01 -9.35
CA GLN A 383 17.26 54.39 -8.93
C GLN A 383 18.02 54.69 -7.63
N GLU A 384 18.01 53.74 -6.66
CA GLU A 384 18.82 53.87 -5.44
C GLU A 384 20.31 53.98 -5.75
N ALA A 385 20.81 53.15 -6.65
CA ALA A 385 22.22 53.17 -7.04
C ALA A 385 22.64 54.51 -7.72
N ALA A 386 21.77 55.07 -8.57
CA ALA A 386 22.00 56.35 -9.23
C ALA A 386 22.07 57.54 -8.25
N ASP A 387 21.09 57.63 -7.33
CA ASP A 387 21.02 58.69 -6.32
C ASP A 387 22.23 58.63 -5.34
N LEU A 388 22.84 57.46 -5.14
CA LEU A 388 24.07 57.29 -4.36
C LEU A 388 25.35 57.73 -5.12
N SER A 389 25.39 57.51 -6.44
CA SER A 389 26.55 57.91 -7.27
C SER A 389 26.69 59.42 -7.37
N ASP A 390 25.57 60.13 -7.55
CA ASP A 390 25.56 61.59 -7.62
C ASP A 390 26.03 62.26 -6.33
N THR A 391 25.95 61.58 -5.20
CA THR A 391 26.37 62.07 -3.90
C THR A 391 27.92 62.05 -3.74
N ARG A 392 28.62 61.25 -4.53
CA ARG A 392 30.07 61.08 -4.46
C ARG A 392 30.85 62.25 -5.08
N VAL A 393 30.25 63.02 -5.96
CA VAL A 393 30.95 63.98 -6.82
C VAL A 393 31.22 65.35 -6.13
N GLU A 394 30.58 65.69 -5.01
CA GLU A 394 30.58 67.06 -4.46
C GLU A 394 31.26 67.21 -3.09
N PHE A 395 32.03 66.24 -2.59
CA PHE A 395 32.70 66.39 -1.30
C PHE A 395 34.07 67.13 -1.41
N SER A 396 34.15 68.33 -0.90
CA SER A 396 35.34 69.17 -0.91
C SER A 396 36.33 68.98 0.27
N ALA A 397 36.00 68.09 1.24
CA ALA A 397 36.88 67.84 2.39
C ALA A 397 37.04 66.31 2.57
N ASP A 398 38.13 65.80 2.00
CA ASP A 398 38.54 64.38 2.02
C ASP A 398 37.42 63.28 1.95
N PRO A 399 36.54 63.44 0.93
CA PRO A 399 35.47 62.49 0.74
C PRO A 399 35.96 61.06 0.47
N LYS A 400 37.20 60.92 -0.05
CA LYS A 400 37.79 59.66 -0.41
C LYS A 400 38.12 58.82 0.81
N THR A 401 38.72 59.38 1.82
CA THR A 401 39.07 58.70 3.08
C THR A 401 37.84 58.29 3.86
N LEU A 402 36.78 59.13 3.87
CA LEU A 402 35.49 58.78 4.48
C LEU A 402 34.77 57.70 3.71
N ALA A 403 34.86 57.74 2.36
CA ALA A 403 34.24 56.69 1.53
C ALA A 403 34.98 55.34 1.66
N GLU A 404 36.33 55.38 1.73
CA GLU A 404 37.14 54.18 1.99
C GLU A 404 36.86 53.61 3.38
N ARG A 405 36.77 54.46 4.41
CA ARG A 405 36.44 54.03 5.77
C ARG A 405 35.02 53.48 5.87
N ARG A 406 34.06 54.11 5.16
CA ARG A 406 32.68 53.59 5.06
C ARG A 406 32.61 52.25 4.35
N SER A 407 33.36 52.10 3.25
CA SER A 407 33.43 50.83 2.51
C SER A 407 34.01 49.71 3.35
N GLU A 408 35.07 49.99 4.11
CA GLU A 408 35.66 49.03 5.05
C GLU A 408 34.66 48.62 6.15
N LEU A 409 34.00 49.60 6.80
CA LEU A 409 33.00 49.32 7.83
C LEU A 409 31.76 48.62 7.27
N SER A 410 31.33 48.98 6.05
CA SER A 410 30.24 48.29 5.36
C SER A 410 30.61 46.85 4.97
N GLY A 411 31.86 46.62 4.55
CA GLY A 411 32.40 45.28 4.32
C GLY A 411 32.42 44.43 5.59
N GLN A 412 32.82 45.04 6.71
CA GLN A 412 32.79 44.40 8.02
C GLN A 412 31.35 44.06 8.44
N LEU A 413 30.39 44.97 8.23
CA LEU A 413 28.97 44.70 8.48
C LEU A 413 28.43 43.60 7.59
N GLY A 414 28.73 43.60 6.28
CA GLY A 414 28.34 42.54 5.36
C GLY A 414 28.88 41.18 5.79
N THR A 415 30.10 41.13 6.33
CA THR A 415 30.66 39.90 6.89
C THR A 415 29.91 39.45 8.16
N LEU A 416 29.53 40.42 9.02
CA LEU A 416 28.70 40.14 10.21
C LEU A 416 27.28 39.68 9.84
N ASP A 417 26.69 40.27 8.80
CA ASP A 417 25.38 39.85 8.27
C ASP A 417 25.46 38.45 7.70
N GLU A 418 26.54 38.10 7.03
CA GLU A 418 26.76 36.73 6.53
C GLU A 418 26.92 35.73 7.68
N ILE A 419 27.62 36.12 8.76
CA ILE A 419 27.73 35.33 9.99
C ILE A 419 26.31 35.06 10.55
N GLU A 420 25.52 36.12 10.71
CA GLU A 420 24.14 36.00 11.24
C GLU A 420 23.24 35.15 10.35
N ARG A 421 23.35 35.32 9.04
CA ARG A 421 22.64 34.47 8.06
C ARG A 421 23.05 33.02 8.18
N LEU A 422 24.33 32.72 8.28
CA LEU A 422 24.85 31.37 8.44
C LEU A 422 24.43 30.76 9.80
N GLU A 423 24.42 31.53 10.88
CA GLU A 423 23.95 31.11 12.20
C GLU A 423 22.42 30.81 12.19
N ALA A 424 21.64 31.64 11.52
CA ALA A 424 20.22 31.42 11.33
C ALA A 424 19.97 30.16 10.48
N GLU A 425 20.74 29.95 9.41
CA GLU A 425 20.65 28.76 8.57
C GLU A 425 21.05 27.49 9.33
N ILE A 426 22.13 27.54 10.12
CA ILE A 426 22.55 26.45 11.02
C ILE A 426 21.41 26.12 12.00
N THR A 427 20.80 27.14 12.60
CA THR A 427 19.65 26.96 13.52
C THR A 427 18.47 26.33 12.81
N ARG A 428 18.14 26.79 11.60
CA ARG A 428 17.08 26.22 10.75
C ARG A 428 17.38 24.75 10.41
N LEU A 429 18.61 24.44 9.98
CA LEU A 429 19.03 23.10 9.62
C LEU A 429 19.06 22.17 10.85
N LYS A 430 19.47 22.67 12.01
CA LYS A 430 19.37 21.92 13.28
C LYS A 430 17.92 21.60 13.62
N GLY A 431 17.02 22.55 13.47
CA GLY A 431 15.58 22.33 13.63
C GLY A 431 15.01 21.31 12.64
N LEU A 432 15.47 21.33 11.39
CA LEU A 432 15.06 20.36 10.37
C LEU A 432 15.62 18.95 10.60
N LYS A 433 16.74 18.82 11.31
CA LYS A 433 17.34 17.53 11.67
C LYS A 433 16.50 16.76 12.70
N VAL A 434 15.73 17.46 13.52
CA VAL A 434 14.83 16.84 14.49
C VAL A 434 13.71 16.14 13.72
N ARG A 435 13.65 14.82 13.84
CA ARG A 435 12.55 14.02 13.26
C ARG A 435 11.33 14.19 14.14
N PRO A 436 10.23 14.78 13.68
CA PRO A 436 8.99 14.61 14.40
C PRO A 436 8.65 13.13 14.36
N ARG A 437 8.47 12.52 15.53
CA ARG A 437 8.01 11.15 15.64
C ARG A 437 6.53 11.15 15.28
N ILE A 438 6.21 10.86 14.02
CA ILE A 438 4.82 10.63 13.63
C ILE A 438 4.43 9.30 14.26
N VAL A 439 3.65 9.37 15.32
CA VAL A 439 2.96 8.21 15.88
C VAL A 439 1.64 8.12 15.12
N VAL A 440 1.54 7.18 14.19
CA VAL A 440 0.27 6.87 13.54
C VAL A 440 -0.53 6.03 14.53
N THR A 441 -1.48 6.65 15.21
CA THR A 441 -2.43 5.90 16.04
C THR A 441 -3.46 5.28 15.11
N ARG A 442 -3.55 3.97 15.13
CA ARG A 442 -4.55 3.19 14.40
C ARG A 442 -5.69 2.89 15.37
N ASP A 443 -6.79 3.59 15.19
CA ASP A 443 -8.03 3.28 15.89
C ASP A 443 -8.97 2.62 14.90
N GLY A 444 -9.37 1.38 15.16
CA GLY A 444 -10.31 0.64 14.30
C GLY A 444 -11.70 1.26 14.24
N GLY A 445 -12.04 2.16 15.15
CA GLY A 445 -13.31 2.87 15.18
C GLY A 445 -14.53 1.93 15.23
N THR A 446 -15.51 2.20 14.37
CA THR A 446 -16.72 1.38 14.20
C THR A 446 -16.39 0.03 13.56
N ASP A 447 -15.49 0.00 12.59
CA ASP A 447 -15.09 -1.21 11.87
C ASP A 447 -14.34 -2.17 12.80
N GLY A 448 -13.47 -1.63 13.66
CA GLY A 448 -12.79 -2.42 14.67
C GLY A 448 -13.75 -3.06 15.68
N ARG A 449 -14.82 -2.34 16.05
CA ARG A 449 -15.90 -2.92 16.87
C ARG A 449 -16.67 -4.00 16.13
N ALA A 450 -17.05 -3.75 14.88
CA ALA A 450 -17.77 -4.74 14.05
C ALA A 450 -16.98 -6.04 13.92
N VAL A 451 -15.67 -5.97 13.60
CA VAL A 451 -14.81 -7.16 13.52
C VAL A 451 -14.66 -7.84 14.88
N ALA A 452 -14.58 -7.09 15.98
CA ALA A 452 -14.53 -7.67 17.33
C ALA A 452 -15.85 -8.39 17.67
N ASP A 453 -17.00 -7.81 17.36
CA ASP A 453 -18.32 -8.39 17.59
C ASP A 453 -18.55 -9.64 16.71
N LEU A 454 -18.16 -9.62 15.45
CA LEU A 454 -18.15 -10.79 14.57
C LEU A 454 -17.24 -11.89 15.14
N SER A 455 -16.02 -11.53 15.56
CA SER A 455 -15.10 -12.49 16.19
C SER A 455 -15.70 -13.11 17.46
N LYS A 456 -16.41 -12.33 18.25
CA LYS A 456 -17.12 -12.81 19.44
C LYS A 456 -18.22 -13.79 19.08
N ALA A 457 -19.06 -13.43 18.11
CA ALA A 457 -20.14 -14.30 17.64
C ALA A 457 -19.61 -15.65 17.11
N LEU A 458 -18.50 -15.63 16.37
CA LEU A 458 -17.82 -16.85 15.91
C LEU A 458 -17.35 -17.71 17.09
N LEU A 459 -16.66 -17.11 18.06
CA LEU A 459 -16.16 -17.83 19.22
C LEU A 459 -17.29 -18.38 20.11
N GLU A 460 -18.38 -17.64 20.28
CA GLU A 460 -19.58 -18.14 20.97
C GLU A 460 -20.22 -19.31 20.22
N ALA A 461 -20.33 -19.23 18.90
CA ALA A 461 -20.81 -20.33 18.06
C ALA A 461 -19.91 -21.58 18.18
N TRP A 462 -18.61 -21.40 18.34
CA TRP A 462 -17.64 -22.49 18.57
C TRP A 462 -17.64 -22.99 20.02
N GLY A 463 -18.47 -22.40 20.90
CA GLY A 463 -18.68 -22.89 22.26
C GLY A 463 -17.86 -22.23 23.35
N PHE A 464 -17.19 -21.10 23.06
CA PHE A 464 -16.54 -20.31 24.09
C PHE A 464 -17.56 -19.48 24.88
N SER A 465 -17.90 -19.93 26.07
CA SER A 465 -18.86 -19.22 26.96
C SER A 465 -18.17 -18.26 27.96
N ASP A 466 -16.84 -18.29 28.04
CA ASP A 466 -16.02 -17.52 28.99
C ASP A 466 -15.60 -16.13 28.49
N ILE A 467 -16.02 -15.75 27.28
CA ILE A 467 -15.68 -14.45 26.67
C ILE A 467 -16.76 -13.42 27.01
N LYS A 468 -16.45 -12.55 27.97
CA LYS A 468 -17.34 -11.47 28.40
C LYS A 468 -17.23 -10.26 27.50
N ASN A 469 -16.01 -9.79 27.26
CA ASN A 469 -15.69 -8.67 26.39
C ASN A 469 -14.62 -9.05 25.39
N ILE A 470 -14.71 -8.43 24.23
CA ILE A 470 -13.73 -8.52 23.17
C ILE A 470 -13.55 -7.16 22.51
N SER A 471 -12.34 -6.83 22.15
CA SER A 471 -12.02 -5.63 21.39
C SER A 471 -10.89 -5.91 20.42
N LEU A 472 -10.76 -5.09 19.39
CA LEU A 472 -9.70 -5.16 18.42
C LEU A 472 -8.66 -4.08 18.71
N ASP A 473 -7.41 -4.47 18.92
CA ASP A 473 -6.28 -3.56 18.86
C ASP A 473 -5.80 -3.44 17.40
N ALA A 474 -6.24 -2.39 16.72
CA ALA A 474 -5.90 -2.14 15.32
C ALA A 474 -4.40 -1.86 15.11
N SER A 475 -3.68 -1.43 16.15
CA SER A 475 -2.23 -1.19 16.10
C SER A 475 -1.43 -2.50 16.24
N ALA A 476 -1.91 -3.43 17.06
CA ALA A 476 -1.36 -4.77 17.18
C ALA A 476 -1.90 -5.73 16.10
N CYS A 477 -2.97 -5.35 15.39
CA CYS A 477 -3.70 -6.20 14.44
C CYS A 477 -4.19 -7.49 15.11
N ASP A 478 -4.70 -7.40 16.36
CA ASP A 478 -5.02 -8.57 17.15
C ASP A 478 -6.17 -8.32 18.13
N LEU A 479 -6.75 -9.41 18.64
CA LEU A 479 -7.85 -9.36 19.58
C LEU A 479 -7.35 -9.21 21.03
N VAL A 480 -8.11 -8.45 21.79
CA VAL A 480 -8.05 -8.37 23.24
C VAL A 480 -9.33 -8.98 23.81
N LEU A 481 -9.22 -10.08 24.55
CA LEU A 481 -10.33 -10.84 25.10
C LEU A 481 -10.27 -10.79 26.63
N ASN A 482 -11.37 -10.43 27.26
CA ASN A 482 -11.44 -10.27 28.73
C ASN A 482 -10.28 -9.41 29.27
N ASP A 483 -10.00 -8.28 28.61
CA ASP A 483 -8.92 -7.32 28.92
C ASP A 483 -7.48 -7.92 28.83
N ARG A 484 -7.32 -9.04 28.12
CA ARG A 484 -6.04 -9.70 27.92
C ARG A 484 -5.73 -9.86 26.43
N PRO A 485 -4.54 -9.51 25.97
CA PRO A 485 -4.12 -9.75 24.59
C PRO A 485 -4.22 -11.26 24.23
N ARG A 486 -4.61 -11.58 23.00
CA ARG A 486 -4.67 -12.95 22.48
C ARG A 486 -3.39 -13.75 22.79
N LEU A 487 -2.23 -13.15 22.62
CA LEU A 487 -0.93 -13.79 22.83
C LEU A 487 -0.68 -14.27 24.28
N SER A 488 -1.44 -13.76 25.26
CA SER A 488 -1.36 -14.20 26.64
C SER A 488 -2.08 -15.52 26.95
N TYR A 489 -2.80 -16.07 25.97
CA TYR A 489 -3.52 -17.34 26.11
C TYR A 489 -2.67 -18.52 25.65
N GLY A 490 -3.06 -19.74 26.02
CA GLY A 490 -2.43 -20.98 25.55
C GLY A 490 -2.57 -21.18 24.02
N ALA A 491 -1.69 -21.97 23.43
CA ALA A 491 -1.57 -22.15 21.98
C ALA A 491 -2.89 -22.51 21.30
N GLY A 492 -3.71 -23.37 21.88
CA GLY A 492 -5.01 -23.76 21.31
C GLY A 492 -6.02 -22.61 21.26
N LYS A 493 -6.15 -21.84 22.36
CA LYS A 493 -7.00 -20.64 22.38
C LYS A 493 -6.47 -19.58 21.42
N ARG A 494 -5.14 -19.37 21.38
CA ARG A 494 -4.54 -18.43 20.43
C ARG A 494 -4.90 -18.75 18.99
N ALA A 495 -4.86 -20.05 18.64
CA ALA A 495 -5.18 -20.52 17.29
C ALA A 495 -6.64 -20.21 16.91
N LEU A 496 -7.58 -20.55 17.75
CA LEU A 496 -9.00 -20.31 17.49
C LEU A 496 -9.34 -18.82 17.49
N TYR A 497 -8.74 -18.02 18.36
CA TYR A 497 -8.97 -16.57 18.41
C TYR A 497 -8.41 -15.88 17.17
N LEU A 498 -7.24 -16.30 16.64
CA LEU A 498 -6.73 -15.78 15.39
C LEU A 498 -7.56 -16.23 14.19
N SER A 499 -8.06 -17.47 14.21
CA SER A 499 -8.99 -17.95 13.18
C SER A 499 -10.26 -17.10 13.13
N ALA A 500 -10.84 -16.79 14.30
CA ALA A 500 -12.03 -15.95 14.40
C ALA A 500 -11.75 -14.53 13.87
N LEU A 501 -10.62 -13.92 14.24
CA LEU A 501 -10.21 -12.61 13.72
C LEU A 501 -10.05 -12.63 12.20
N THR A 502 -9.37 -13.65 11.67
CA THR A 502 -9.10 -13.72 10.21
C THR A 502 -10.38 -13.88 9.40
N ILE A 503 -11.31 -14.71 9.89
CA ILE A 503 -12.62 -14.89 9.26
C ILE A 503 -13.47 -13.63 9.39
N ALA A 504 -13.54 -13.03 10.58
CA ALA A 504 -14.31 -11.82 10.82
C ALA A 504 -13.80 -10.63 10.00
N LEU A 505 -12.47 -10.48 9.84
CA LEU A 505 -11.87 -9.46 9.00
C LEU A 505 -12.27 -9.66 7.52
N MET A 506 -12.25 -10.90 7.03
CA MET A 506 -12.67 -11.22 5.66
C MET A 506 -14.15 -10.88 5.45
N GLU A 507 -15.04 -11.35 6.33
CA GLU A 507 -16.49 -11.13 6.20
C GLU A 507 -16.79 -9.63 6.22
N HIS A 508 -16.29 -8.91 7.23
CA HIS A 508 -16.45 -7.46 7.34
C HIS A 508 -15.93 -6.72 6.10
N ALA A 509 -14.72 -7.04 5.66
CA ALA A 509 -14.14 -6.38 4.50
C ALA A 509 -14.97 -6.61 3.22
N LEU A 510 -15.50 -7.81 3.01
CA LEU A 510 -16.34 -8.13 1.85
C LEU A 510 -17.72 -7.49 1.93
N GLU A 511 -18.33 -7.40 3.12
CA GLU A 511 -19.62 -6.76 3.34
C GLU A 511 -19.56 -5.26 3.13
N GLU A 512 -18.53 -4.60 3.65
CA GLU A 512 -18.32 -3.16 3.51
C GLU A 512 -17.66 -2.76 2.17
N GLY A 513 -17.29 -3.74 1.33
CA GLY A 513 -16.62 -3.50 0.06
C GLY A 513 -15.17 -3.03 0.21
N HIS A 514 -14.54 -3.31 1.34
CA HIS A 514 -13.13 -3.04 1.58
C HIS A 514 -12.23 -4.02 0.83
N PRO A 515 -10.96 -3.66 0.56
CA PRO A 515 -10.03 -4.57 -0.08
C PRO A 515 -9.82 -5.84 0.74
N HIS A 516 -9.98 -7.01 0.10
CA HIS A 516 -9.63 -8.31 0.69
C HIS A 516 -9.47 -9.37 -0.40
N LEU A 517 -8.69 -10.42 -0.12
CA LEU A 517 -8.50 -11.50 -1.09
C LEU A 517 -9.79 -12.30 -1.35
N GLY A 518 -10.74 -12.33 -0.41
CA GLY A 518 -12.03 -13.01 -0.55
C GLY A 518 -12.03 -14.47 -0.12
N THR A 519 -10.86 -15.05 0.10
CA THR A 519 -10.69 -16.41 0.62
C THR A 519 -9.76 -16.42 1.83
N VAL A 520 -9.98 -17.33 2.76
CA VAL A 520 -9.14 -17.57 3.94
C VAL A 520 -8.79 -19.04 4.02
N VAL A 521 -7.50 -19.34 4.19
CA VAL A 521 -6.97 -20.70 4.39
C VAL A 521 -6.33 -20.78 5.76
N ILE A 522 -6.82 -21.67 6.61
CA ILE A 522 -6.39 -21.83 7.99
C ILE A 522 -5.81 -23.21 8.20
N ASP A 523 -4.55 -23.28 8.60
CA ASP A 523 -3.84 -24.53 8.80
C ASP A 523 -3.87 -24.96 10.27
N SER A 524 -4.58 -26.03 10.56
CA SER A 524 -4.64 -26.76 11.84
C SER A 524 -5.11 -25.90 13.04
N PRO A 525 -6.28 -25.24 12.96
CA PRO A 525 -6.79 -24.38 14.03
C PRO A 525 -7.09 -25.14 15.34
N LEU A 526 -7.46 -26.41 15.27
CA LEU A 526 -7.84 -27.22 16.44
C LEU A 526 -6.69 -28.03 17.03
N ARG A 527 -5.57 -28.17 16.32
CA ARG A 527 -4.48 -29.11 16.71
C ARG A 527 -3.96 -28.93 18.12
N ALA A 528 -3.82 -27.70 18.59
CA ALA A 528 -3.28 -27.41 19.94
C ALA A 528 -4.39 -27.19 20.99
N TYR A 529 -5.65 -27.29 20.59
CA TYR A 529 -6.77 -27.09 21.51
C TYR A 529 -7.18 -28.41 22.17
N GLY A 530 -7.28 -28.39 23.49
CA GLY A 530 -7.82 -29.50 24.29
C GLY A 530 -9.03 -28.99 25.08
N ASP A 531 -10.15 -29.65 24.92
CA ASP A 531 -11.34 -29.33 25.71
C ASP A 531 -11.08 -29.56 27.21
N PRO A 532 -11.65 -28.72 28.10
CA PRO A 532 -11.54 -28.93 29.54
C PRO A 532 -12.06 -30.31 29.94
N LYS A 533 -11.27 -31.10 30.68
CA LYS A 533 -11.63 -32.45 31.09
C LYS A 533 -12.73 -32.51 32.17
N TYR A 534 -13.12 -31.39 32.73
CA TYR A 534 -14.17 -31.27 33.76
C TYR A 534 -15.37 -30.53 33.14
N ALA A 535 -16.29 -31.27 32.57
CA ALA A 535 -17.68 -30.78 32.42
C ALA A 535 -18.36 -30.96 33.80
N GLY A 536 -19.01 -29.90 34.29
CA GLY A 536 -19.80 -29.99 35.53
C GLY A 536 -20.87 -31.05 35.43
N ASP A 537 -21.32 -31.59 36.57
CA ASP A 537 -22.32 -32.61 36.76
C ASP A 537 -23.56 -32.48 35.81
N GLY A 538 -23.51 -33.14 34.70
CA GLY A 538 -24.65 -33.26 33.76
C GLY A 538 -24.41 -34.43 32.83
N ASP A 539 -25.40 -35.35 32.79
CA ASP A 539 -25.36 -36.63 32.08
C ASP A 539 -25.27 -36.59 30.53
N VAL A 540 -25.01 -35.43 29.91
CA VAL A 540 -24.78 -35.31 28.49
C VAL A 540 -23.46 -34.59 28.28
N PRO A 541 -22.45 -35.19 27.60
CA PRO A 541 -21.24 -34.49 27.24
C PRO A 541 -21.62 -33.25 26.41
N ALA A 542 -21.29 -32.05 26.88
CA ALA A 542 -21.42 -30.85 26.07
C ALA A 542 -20.58 -31.05 24.81
N ALA A 543 -21.15 -30.72 23.63
CA ALA A 543 -20.40 -30.78 22.39
C ALA A 543 -19.08 -30.02 22.54
N THR A 544 -17.98 -30.64 22.12
CA THR A 544 -16.63 -30.06 22.23
C THR A 544 -16.51 -28.81 21.38
N VAL A 545 -15.56 -27.94 21.70
CA VAL A 545 -15.28 -26.77 20.84
C VAL A 545 -14.96 -27.21 19.41
N GLY A 546 -14.24 -28.32 19.24
CA GLY A 546 -13.99 -28.89 17.91
C GLY A 546 -15.25 -29.29 17.16
N GLU A 547 -16.20 -29.96 17.84
CA GLU A 547 -17.50 -30.34 17.24
C GLU A 547 -18.29 -29.11 16.83
N LYS A 548 -18.41 -28.11 17.70
CA LYS A 548 -19.13 -26.87 17.40
C LYS A 548 -18.47 -26.04 16.29
N PHE A 549 -17.14 -26.06 16.23
CA PHE A 549 -16.41 -25.45 15.12
C PHE A 549 -16.79 -26.09 13.78
N TYR A 550 -16.84 -27.42 13.72
CA TYR A 550 -17.25 -28.12 12.50
C TYR A 550 -18.73 -27.94 12.19
N GLU A 551 -19.61 -27.91 13.19
CA GLU A 551 -21.04 -27.59 13.03
C GLU A 551 -21.24 -26.22 12.42
N TRP A 552 -20.54 -25.22 12.97
CA TRP A 552 -20.55 -23.87 12.43
C TRP A 552 -20.00 -23.83 10.99
N LEU A 553 -18.85 -24.48 10.73
CA LEU A 553 -18.27 -24.52 9.39
C LEU A 553 -19.21 -25.19 8.40
N ALA A 554 -19.89 -26.25 8.78
CA ALA A 554 -20.90 -26.94 7.94
C ALA A 554 -22.10 -26.06 7.59
N GLN A 555 -22.39 -25.05 8.40
CA GLN A 555 -23.53 -24.14 8.20
C GLN A 555 -23.07 -22.78 7.59
N PHE A 556 -21.79 -22.55 7.44
CA PHE A 556 -21.27 -21.27 6.94
C PHE A 556 -21.83 -20.92 5.55
N GLN A 557 -22.45 -19.75 5.44
CA GLN A 557 -23.02 -19.20 4.21
C GLN A 557 -22.57 -17.75 3.95
N GLY A 558 -21.54 -17.27 4.68
CA GLY A 558 -21.01 -15.92 4.56
C GLY A 558 -20.52 -15.55 3.15
N THR A 559 -20.05 -14.34 2.98
CA THR A 559 -19.70 -13.76 1.67
C THR A 559 -18.38 -14.26 1.09
N GLY A 560 -17.47 -14.76 1.92
CA GLY A 560 -16.14 -15.26 1.53
C GLY A 560 -16.07 -16.78 1.41
N GLN A 561 -14.84 -17.25 1.18
CA GLN A 561 -14.51 -18.68 1.14
C GLN A 561 -13.59 -19.03 2.33
N ILE A 562 -13.91 -20.12 3.05
CA ILE A 562 -13.10 -20.62 4.15
C ILE A 562 -12.60 -22.02 3.81
N ILE A 563 -11.30 -22.22 3.84
CA ILE A 563 -10.64 -23.52 3.66
C ILE A 563 -9.89 -23.85 4.95
N VAL A 564 -10.24 -24.96 5.56
CA VAL A 564 -9.60 -25.44 6.79
C VAL A 564 -8.84 -26.73 6.49
N LEU A 565 -7.58 -26.77 6.90
CA LEU A 565 -6.73 -27.95 6.84
C LEU A 565 -6.61 -28.48 8.26
N GLU A 566 -7.01 -29.73 8.54
CA GLU A 566 -7.07 -30.19 9.94
C GLU A 566 -6.65 -31.67 10.07
N ASN A 567 -6.20 -32.03 11.25
CA ASN A 567 -5.80 -33.40 11.62
C ASN A 567 -6.87 -34.09 12.50
N THR A 568 -7.76 -33.31 13.08
CA THR A 568 -8.76 -33.83 14.04
C THR A 568 -9.95 -34.42 13.30
N ASN A 569 -10.38 -35.62 13.69
CA ASN A 569 -11.49 -36.29 13.06
C ASN A 569 -12.80 -35.51 13.23
N VAL A 570 -13.59 -35.48 12.17
CA VAL A 570 -14.93 -34.90 12.17
C VAL A 570 -15.93 -35.96 12.68
N PRO A 571 -16.87 -35.59 13.55
CA PRO A 571 -17.96 -36.48 13.91
C PRO A 571 -18.71 -36.99 12.68
N ALA A 572 -19.02 -38.30 12.62
CA ALA A 572 -19.63 -38.92 11.44
C ALA A 572 -21.01 -38.30 11.05
N THR A 573 -21.67 -37.68 12.02
CA THR A 573 -22.94 -36.94 11.81
C THR A 573 -22.76 -35.66 11.00
N LEU A 574 -21.61 -35.01 11.09
CA LEU A 574 -21.28 -33.74 10.42
C LEU A 574 -20.58 -33.94 9.07
N ALA A 575 -19.87 -35.04 8.90
CA ALA A 575 -19.12 -35.36 7.68
C ALA A 575 -20.01 -35.38 6.40
N LYS A 576 -21.30 -35.61 6.53
CA LYS A 576 -22.24 -35.62 5.39
C LYS A 576 -22.59 -34.22 4.87
N ASN A 577 -22.51 -33.20 5.71
CA ASN A 577 -22.99 -31.86 5.40
C ASN A 577 -21.82 -30.85 5.17
N LEU A 578 -20.59 -31.27 5.46
CA LEU A 578 -19.39 -30.45 5.30
C LEU A 578 -18.60 -30.96 4.08
N PRO A 579 -18.40 -30.15 3.03
CA PRO A 579 -17.53 -30.52 1.93
C PRO A 579 -16.14 -30.87 2.46
N THR A 580 -15.81 -32.16 2.45
CA THR A 580 -14.59 -32.69 3.07
C THR A 580 -13.80 -33.50 2.06
N GLU A 581 -12.52 -33.19 1.92
CA GLU A 581 -11.54 -34.04 1.25
C GLU A 581 -10.73 -34.76 2.33
N GLU A 582 -10.77 -36.07 2.35
CA GLU A 582 -10.10 -36.87 3.37
C GLU A 582 -8.86 -37.56 2.79
N PHE A 583 -7.72 -37.35 3.44
CA PHE A 583 -6.47 -38.05 3.18
C PHE A 583 -6.26 -39.12 4.26
N VAL A 584 -6.07 -40.35 3.85
CA VAL A 584 -5.95 -41.49 4.76
C VAL A 584 -4.52 -41.89 5.09
N GLY A 585 -3.51 -41.28 4.45
CA GLY A 585 -2.12 -41.68 4.56
C GLY A 585 -1.78 -42.90 3.72
N ALA A 586 -0.50 -43.32 3.74
CA ALA A 586 0.00 -44.38 2.88
C ALA A 586 -0.60 -45.77 3.15
N GLU A 587 -1.00 -46.03 4.39
CA GLU A 587 -1.53 -47.37 4.82
C GLU A 587 -3.06 -47.44 4.80
N GLY A 588 -3.78 -46.33 4.57
CA GLY A 588 -5.23 -46.26 4.60
C GLY A 588 -5.90 -46.70 3.27
N VAL A 589 -7.17 -47.12 3.36
CA VAL A 589 -8.00 -47.38 2.18
C VAL A 589 -8.65 -46.07 1.74
N GLY A 590 -8.15 -45.46 0.67
CA GLY A 590 -8.65 -44.19 0.16
C GLY A 590 -7.52 -43.34 -0.45
N ARG A 591 -7.73 -42.05 -0.50
CA ARG A 591 -6.75 -41.10 -1.02
C ARG A 591 -5.62 -40.89 -0.01
N ALA A 592 -4.40 -41.25 -0.38
CA ALA A 592 -3.26 -41.22 0.53
C ALA A 592 -2.89 -39.78 0.98
N GLY A 593 -2.96 -38.81 0.08
CA GLY A 593 -2.59 -37.42 0.36
C GLY A 593 -2.79 -36.53 -0.86
N PHE A 594 -2.15 -35.34 -0.88
CA PHE A 594 -2.22 -34.46 -2.05
C PHE A 594 -1.69 -35.17 -3.31
N TYR A 595 -0.50 -35.76 -3.22
CA TYR A 595 0.04 -36.61 -4.29
C TYR A 595 -0.53 -38.03 -4.20
N PRO A 596 -0.88 -38.66 -5.32
CA PRO A 596 -1.26 -40.07 -5.35
C PRO A 596 -0.14 -40.95 -4.80
N HIS A 597 -0.54 -42.04 -4.10
CA HIS A 597 0.43 -43.03 -3.65
C HIS A 597 1.06 -43.71 -4.86
N ARG A 598 2.39 -43.88 -4.82
CA ARG A 598 3.18 -44.61 -5.81
C ARG A 598 4.38 -45.27 -5.17
N ASP A 599 4.82 -46.35 -5.73
CA ASP A 599 6.08 -46.96 -5.36
C ASP A 599 7.24 -46.03 -5.76
N LEU A 600 7.98 -45.57 -4.80
CA LEU A 600 9.16 -44.73 -5.02
C LEU A 600 10.39 -45.62 -5.22
N PRO A 601 11.34 -45.26 -6.10
CA PRO A 601 12.65 -45.87 -6.17
C PRO A 601 13.30 -45.90 -4.78
N GLU A 602 14.01 -46.98 -4.45
CA GLU A 602 14.63 -47.16 -3.13
C GLU A 602 15.55 -46.01 -2.71
N ASP A 603 16.20 -45.36 -3.65
CA ASP A 603 17.09 -44.23 -3.42
C ASP A 603 16.33 -42.98 -2.93
N LEU A 604 15.08 -42.76 -3.37
CA LEU A 604 14.22 -41.65 -2.97
C LEU A 604 13.46 -41.95 -1.67
N SER A 605 13.15 -43.22 -1.39
CA SER A 605 12.46 -43.60 -0.17
C SER A 605 13.31 -43.41 1.10
N LYS A 606 14.66 -43.36 0.95
CA LYS A 606 15.62 -43.21 2.03
C LYS A 606 16.11 -41.75 2.27
N MET A 607 15.68 -40.80 1.44
CA MET A 607 16.00 -39.38 1.65
C MET A 607 15.14 -38.80 2.80
N VAL A 608 15.68 -38.88 4.00
CA VAL A 608 15.18 -38.13 5.16
C VAL A 608 15.49 -36.65 4.93
N MET A 609 14.49 -35.80 5.08
CA MET A 609 14.64 -34.35 5.01
C MET A 609 15.80 -33.87 5.91
N PRO A 610 16.72 -33.03 5.42
CA PRO A 610 17.55 -32.25 6.33
C PRO A 610 16.64 -31.25 7.07
N ASP A 611 16.70 -31.29 8.40
CA ASP A 611 16.09 -30.28 9.26
C ASP A 611 16.58 -28.88 8.82
N HIS A 612 15.76 -28.16 8.08
CA HIS A 612 15.98 -26.75 7.88
C HIS A 612 15.54 -26.00 9.15
N ASN A 613 16.54 -25.73 9.96
CA ASN A 613 16.48 -24.71 11.00
C ASN A 613 15.95 -23.42 10.36
N ASP A 614 14.72 -23.04 10.68
CA ASP A 614 14.14 -21.77 10.32
C ASP A 614 14.94 -20.65 10.99
N GLY A 615 15.97 -20.19 10.29
CA GLY A 615 16.67 -18.96 10.63
C GLY A 615 15.72 -17.80 10.37
N SER A 616 15.26 -17.20 11.47
CA SER A 616 14.67 -15.88 11.75
C SER A 616 14.31 -15.00 10.55
#